data_45a68108c0940c2d2187b03d1278ad53
#
_entry.id   45a68108c0940c2d2187b03d1278ad53
#
_cell.length_a   1.000
_cell.length_b   1.000
_cell.length_c   1.000
_cell.angle_alpha   90.00
_cell.angle_beta   90.00
_cell.angle_gamma   90.00
#
_symmetry.space_group_name_H-M   'P 1'
#
loop_
_entity.id
_entity.type
_entity.pdbx_description
1 polymer ?
#
loop_
_entity_poly.entity_id
_entity_poly.type
_entity_poly.pdbx_seq_one_letter_code
_entity_poly.pdbx_strand_id
1 'polypeptide(L)'
;MELTKQIGVLRNRRTLDGRKADRNRVNLEYWNFSENLGDLLAPVVTGWMLGRLGLDLSLEAANPCHLMTIGSVLGLGIFDAVIWGSGVNSFGHVGRIALQKNYRRLDIRAVRGPITAQVLRENGYTCPQIYGDPAILLPLIYPGRRPEKKKQYVVIDHYMKRKTTGDDRLSIRTGDYRTFLDKILEAEVVYSSSLHGIILAESYGVPAVFLRQGMEEELLKYYDWYFATGRYEVRSAASLSEAKETEPMELPKLDALREGLLQSFPYDLWIRQRNGRDGY
;
A
#
# COMPACT_ATOMS: atom_id res chain seq x y z
N MET A 1 7.51 17.99 -28.63
CA MET A 1 7.38 18.49 -27.23
C MET A 1 5.98 18.99 -26.91
N GLU A 2 5.28 19.61 -27.84
CA GLU A 2 3.91 20.13 -27.64
C GLU A 2 2.84 19.04 -27.56
N LEU A 3 2.92 18.02 -28.41
CA LEU A 3 1.98 16.89 -28.43
C LEU A 3 2.04 16.05 -27.15
N THR A 4 3.24 15.85 -26.59
CA THR A 4 3.45 15.12 -25.31
C THR A 4 2.90 15.88 -24.11
N LYS A 5 2.99 17.23 -24.12
CA LYS A 5 2.37 18.08 -23.09
C LYS A 5 0.85 18.06 -23.17
N GLN A 6 0.28 18.08 -24.37
CA GLN A 6 -1.17 18.01 -24.58
C GLN A 6 -1.73 16.64 -24.14
N ILE A 7 -1.05 15.56 -24.45
CA ILE A 7 -1.44 14.20 -23.98
C ILE A 7 -1.37 14.11 -22.45
N GLY A 8 -0.34 14.66 -21.81
CA GLY A 8 -0.22 14.72 -20.35
C GLY A 8 -1.39 15.50 -19.72
N VAL A 9 -1.72 16.66 -20.25
CA VAL A 9 -2.84 17.50 -19.76
C VAL A 9 -4.20 16.80 -19.91
N LEU A 10 -4.42 16.07 -21.01
CA LEU A 10 -5.66 15.32 -21.23
C LEU A 10 -5.79 14.11 -20.26
N ARG A 11 -4.68 13.46 -19.96
CA ARG A 11 -4.65 12.27 -19.09
C ARG A 11 -4.81 12.60 -17.59
N ASN A 12 -4.33 13.75 -17.14
CA ASN A 12 -4.58 14.26 -15.77
C ASN A 12 -6.06 14.59 -15.48
N ARG A 13 -6.94 14.48 -16.46
CA ARG A 13 -8.38 14.73 -16.30
C ARG A 13 -9.18 13.51 -15.82
N ARG A 14 -8.56 12.35 -15.73
CA ARG A 14 -9.21 11.11 -15.35
C ARG A 14 -8.48 10.47 -14.17
N THR A 15 -9.25 9.91 -13.26
CA THR A 15 -8.79 9.04 -12.17
C THR A 15 -8.48 7.63 -12.69
N LEU A 16 -7.88 6.80 -11.86
CA LEU A 16 -7.55 5.42 -12.20
C LEU A 16 -8.78 4.61 -12.63
N ASP A 17 -9.93 4.84 -12.01
CA ASP A 17 -11.21 4.20 -12.32
C ASP A 17 -11.98 4.89 -13.47
N GLY A 18 -11.36 5.83 -14.16
CA GLY A 18 -11.91 6.48 -15.34
C GLY A 18 -12.87 7.63 -15.08
N ARG A 19 -13.21 7.93 -13.81
CA ARG A 19 -14.01 9.11 -13.46
C ARG A 19 -13.27 10.38 -13.84
N LYS A 20 -14.00 11.48 -13.97
CA LYS A 20 -13.40 12.81 -14.16
C LYS A 20 -12.65 13.19 -12.88
N ALA A 21 -11.39 13.55 -13.00
CA ALA A 21 -10.61 14.06 -11.87
C ALA A 21 -11.18 15.40 -11.40
N ASP A 22 -11.30 15.54 -10.09
CA ASP A 22 -11.68 16.80 -9.47
C ASP A 22 -10.48 17.77 -9.52
N ARG A 23 -10.68 18.96 -10.07
CA ARG A 23 -9.63 19.96 -10.24
C ARG A 23 -9.36 20.79 -8.99
N ASN A 24 -10.24 20.68 -7.99
CA ASN A 24 -10.15 21.44 -6.75
C ASN A 24 -9.76 20.56 -5.57
N ARG A 25 -9.57 19.25 -5.77
CA ARG A 25 -9.31 18.29 -4.70
C ARG A 25 -8.11 17.41 -4.98
N VAL A 26 -7.63 16.74 -3.95
CA VAL A 26 -6.75 15.61 -4.08
C VAL A 26 -7.55 14.39 -4.49
N ASN A 27 -7.21 13.81 -5.65
CA ASN A 27 -7.83 12.59 -6.15
C ASN A 27 -7.06 11.39 -5.60
N LEU A 28 -7.62 10.71 -4.61
CA LEU A 28 -7.00 9.51 -4.04
C LEU A 28 -7.16 8.33 -5.02
N GLU A 29 -6.03 7.76 -5.44
CA GLU A 29 -5.93 6.70 -6.41
C GLU A 29 -5.57 5.37 -5.75
N TYR A 30 -6.45 4.40 -5.86
CA TYR A 30 -6.28 3.04 -5.36
C TYR A 30 -7.09 2.06 -6.21
N TRP A 31 -6.79 0.77 -6.09
CA TRP A 31 -7.56 -0.25 -6.82
C TRP A 31 -8.94 -0.44 -6.18
N ASN A 32 -9.99 0.01 -6.87
CA ASN A 32 -11.39 -0.07 -6.43
C ASN A 32 -12.29 -0.88 -7.38
N PHE A 33 -11.70 -1.59 -8.34
CA PHE A 33 -12.43 -2.42 -9.32
C PHE A 33 -12.84 -3.77 -8.76
N SER A 34 -12.29 -4.18 -7.64
CA SER A 34 -12.63 -5.40 -6.94
C SER A 34 -12.53 -5.18 -5.43
N GLU A 35 -13.33 -5.94 -4.69
CA GLU A 35 -13.25 -5.96 -3.25
C GLU A 35 -11.94 -6.63 -2.83
N ASN A 36 -10.98 -5.83 -2.38
CA ASN A 36 -9.69 -6.25 -1.86
C ASN A 36 -9.34 -5.36 -0.67
N LEU A 37 -9.36 -5.92 0.53
CA LEU A 37 -9.18 -5.16 1.76
C LEU A 37 -7.96 -4.27 1.75
N GLY A 38 -6.81 -4.80 1.28
CA GLY A 38 -5.57 -4.03 1.26
C GLY A 38 -5.70 -2.70 0.53
N ASP A 39 -6.27 -2.72 -0.67
CA ASP A 39 -6.46 -1.50 -1.47
C ASP A 39 -7.53 -0.59 -0.85
N LEU A 40 -8.58 -1.17 -0.25
CA LEU A 40 -9.65 -0.42 0.42
C LEU A 40 -9.20 0.26 1.72
N LEU A 41 -8.00 -0.05 2.24
CA LEU A 41 -7.41 0.68 3.36
C LEU A 41 -6.86 2.06 2.95
N ALA A 42 -6.66 2.34 1.67
CA ALA A 42 -6.14 3.62 1.20
C ALA A 42 -6.97 4.82 1.71
N PRO A 43 -8.30 4.88 1.54
CA PRO A 43 -9.10 5.97 2.10
C PRO A 43 -9.14 5.97 3.64
N VAL A 44 -9.06 4.81 4.29
CA VAL A 44 -9.07 4.70 5.76
C VAL A 44 -7.82 5.35 6.35
N VAL A 45 -6.64 4.95 5.88
CA VAL A 45 -5.37 5.45 6.40
C VAL A 45 -5.16 6.91 6.01
N THR A 46 -5.48 7.30 4.77
CA THR A 46 -5.37 8.69 4.31
C THR A 46 -6.31 9.60 5.10
N GLY A 47 -7.57 9.19 5.31
CA GLY A 47 -8.53 9.93 6.11
C GLY A 47 -8.09 10.10 7.57
N TRP A 48 -7.49 9.07 8.16
CA TRP A 48 -6.94 9.16 9.51
C TRP A 48 -5.75 10.14 9.59
N MET A 49 -4.83 10.08 8.61
CA MET A 49 -3.72 11.04 8.55
C MET A 49 -4.22 12.47 8.50
N LEU A 50 -5.19 12.76 7.64
CA LEU A 50 -5.81 14.08 7.54
C LEU A 50 -6.54 14.50 8.82
N GLY A 51 -7.28 13.58 9.43
CA GLY A 51 -8.02 13.83 10.67
C GLY A 51 -7.15 14.25 11.85
N ARG A 52 -5.85 13.89 11.86
CA ARG A 52 -4.87 14.35 12.87
C ARG A 52 -4.69 15.87 12.88
N LEU A 53 -4.98 16.54 11.77
CA LEU A 53 -4.92 17.99 11.62
C LEU A 53 -6.32 18.64 11.40
N GLY A 54 -7.40 17.88 11.65
CA GLY A 54 -8.76 18.36 11.41
C GLY A 54 -9.13 18.51 9.93
N LEU A 55 -8.39 17.82 9.04
CA LEU A 55 -8.62 17.81 7.60
C LEU A 55 -9.36 16.54 7.18
N ASP A 56 -9.94 16.55 5.99
CA ASP A 56 -10.53 15.37 5.35
C ASP A 56 -10.38 15.42 3.82
N LEU A 57 -10.68 14.28 3.17
CA LEU A 57 -10.54 14.12 1.71
C LEU A 57 -11.53 14.98 0.89
N SER A 58 -12.59 15.49 1.50
CA SER A 58 -13.61 16.31 0.83
C SER A 58 -13.23 17.79 0.72
N LEU A 59 -12.21 18.22 1.46
CA LEU A 59 -11.77 19.61 1.45
C LEU A 59 -11.13 20.00 0.10
N GLU A 60 -11.24 21.26 -0.23
CA GLU A 60 -10.49 21.84 -1.34
C GLU A 60 -9.00 21.73 -1.06
N ALA A 61 -8.25 21.33 -2.08
CA ALA A 61 -6.83 21.17 -2.01
C ALA A 61 -6.09 22.50 -2.26
N ALA A 62 -5.05 22.76 -1.47
CA ALA A 62 -4.11 23.82 -1.79
C ALA A 62 -3.34 23.52 -3.09
N ASN A 63 -3.05 22.25 -3.32
CA ASN A 63 -2.35 21.74 -4.51
C ASN A 63 -3.11 20.52 -5.08
N PRO A 64 -4.15 20.72 -5.90
CA PRO A 64 -4.93 19.63 -6.49
C PRO A 64 -4.08 18.70 -7.35
N CYS A 65 -4.15 17.41 -7.09
CA CYS A 65 -3.34 16.40 -7.78
C CYS A 65 -3.96 14.99 -7.64
N HIS A 66 -3.28 14.00 -8.20
CA HIS A 66 -3.53 12.59 -7.89
C HIS A 66 -2.60 12.15 -6.75
N LEU A 67 -3.10 11.35 -5.83
CA LEU A 67 -2.36 10.79 -4.71
C LEU A 67 -2.48 9.27 -4.72
N MET A 68 -1.34 8.58 -4.82
CA MET A 68 -1.25 7.12 -4.71
C MET A 68 -0.67 6.74 -3.35
N THR A 69 -1.38 5.91 -2.59
CA THR A 69 -0.97 5.49 -1.25
C THR A 69 -0.77 3.98 -1.17
N ILE A 70 -1.71 3.25 -0.59
CA ILE A 70 -1.64 1.79 -0.44
C ILE A 70 -1.88 1.10 -1.78
N GLY A 71 -1.21 -0.02 -1.97
CA GLY A 71 -1.41 -0.90 -3.11
C GLY A 71 -0.32 -0.80 -4.18
N SER A 72 -0.38 -1.69 -5.15
CA SER A 72 0.58 -1.76 -6.24
C SER A 72 0.04 -1.03 -7.48
N VAL A 73 -0.21 0.27 -7.38
CA VAL A 73 -0.90 1.05 -8.42
C VAL A 73 0.00 1.94 -9.27
N LEU A 74 1.29 1.99 -8.98
CA LEU A 74 2.26 2.86 -9.68
C LEU A 74 2.29 2.66 -11.21
N GLY A 75 2.09 1.44 -11.70
CA GLY A 75 2.08 1.13 -13.12
C GLY A 75 0.72 1.33 -13.82
N LEU A 76 -0.33 1.74 -13.12
CA LEU A 76 -1.70 1.72 -13.64
C LEU A 76 -2.16 3.06 -14.21
N GLY A 77 -1.71 4.17 -13.67
CA GLY A 77 -2.12 5.52 -14.10
C GLY A 77 -1.04 6.24 -14.91
N ILE A 78 -1.46 7.07 -15.88
CA ILE A 78 -0.56 7.91 -16.68
C ILE A 78 -0.83 9.39 -16.36
N PHE A 79 -0.95 9.73 -15.11
CA PHE A 79 -1.16 11.09 -14.62
C PHE A 79 -0.01 11.49 -13.67
N ASP A 80 0.19 12.78 -13.53
CA ASP A 80 1.08 13.32 -12.50
C ASP A 80 0.52 12.97 -11.13
N ALA A 81 1.37 12.50 -10.22
CA ALA A 81 0.90 12.05 -8.92
C ALA A 81 1.91 12.29 -7.80
N VAL A 82 1.41 12.46 -6.59
CA VAL A 82 2.18 12.32 -5.36
C VAL A 82 2.11 10.85 -4.91
N ILE A 83 3.25 10.29 -4.53
CA ILE A 83 3.38 8.89 -4.11
C ILE A 83 3.73 8.81 -2.63
N TRP A 84 2.91 8.08 -1.87
CA TRP A 84 3.14 7.85 -0.45
C TRP A 84 2.83 6.40 -0.08
N GLY A 85 3.85 5.52 -0.19
CA GLY A 85 3.80 4.12 0.21
C GLY A 85 3.35 3.11 -0.85
N SER A 86 2.94 3.56 -2.05
CA SER A 86 2.62 2.64 -3.15
C SER A 86 3.85 1.91 -3.68
N GLY A 87 3.65 0.78 -4.37
CA GLY A 87 4.73 -0.03 -4.91
C GLY A 87 4.44 -0.67 -6.26
N VAL A 88 5.40 -1.45 -6.74
CA VAL A 88 5.26 -2.32 -7.93
C VAL A 88 4.81 -3.72 -7.50
N ASN A 89 4.13 -4.48 -8.37
CA ASN A 89 3.76 -5.86 -8.09
C ASN A 89 4.51 -6.89 -8.94
N SER A 90 4.87 -6.52 -10.17
CA SER A 90 5.37 -7.45 -11.18
C SER A 90 6.30 -6.77 -12.17
N PHE A 91 7.02 -7.54 -12.98
CA PHE A 91 7.82 -7.02 -14.09
C PHE A 91 6.97 -6.27 -15.12
N GLY A 92 5.70 -6.64 -15.31
CA GLY A 92 4.76 -5.89 -16.14
C GLY A 92 4.54 -4.46 -15.65
N HIS A 93 4.47 -4.23 -14.34
CA HIS A 93 4.41 -2.88 -13.76
C HIS A 93 5.71 -2.10 -13.96
N VAL A 94 6.87 -2.75 -13.81
CA VAL A 94 8.18 -2.14 -14.10
C VAL A 94 8.24 -1.64 -15.55
N GLY A 95 7.85 -2.47 -16.50
CA GLY A 95 7.79 -2.11 -17.93
C GLY A 95 6.85 -0.93 -18.19
N ARG A 96 5.67 -0.89 -17.53
CA ARG A 96 4.73 0.24 -17.66
C ARG A 96 5.32 1.55 -17.11
N ILE A 97 6.02 1.51 -15.98
CA ILE A 97 6.69 2.71 -15.41
C ILE A 97 7.72 3.24 -16.42
N ALA A 98 8.52 2.35 -17.02
CA ALA A 98 9.50 2.73 -18.03
C ALA A 98 8.87 3.39 -19.26
N LEU A 99 7.72 2.89 -19.72
CA LEU A 99 6.97 3.49 -20.83
C LEU A 99 6.34 4.84 -20.48
N GLN A 100 5.97 5.03 -19.22
CA GLN A 100 5.22 6.19 -18.75
C GLN A 100 6.09 7.37 -18.30
N LYS A 101 7.39 7.15 -18.07
CA LYS A 101 8.31 8.14 -17.47
C LYS A 101 8.36 9.48 -18.21
N ASN A 102 8.16 9.48 -19.52
CA ASN A 102 8.20 10.70 -20.33
C ASN A 102 6.85 11.44 -20.38
N TYR A 103 5.79 10.85 -19.82
CA TYR A 103 4.41 11.35 -19.93
C TYR A 103 3.82 11.81 -18.61
N ARG A 104 4.50 11.58 -17.49
CA ARG A 104 4.03 11.97 -16.15
C ARG A 104 5.17 12.40 -15.25
N ARG A 105 4.85 13.19 -14.24
CA ARG A 105 5.73 13.55 -13.15
C ARG A 105 5.25 12.90 -11.87
N LEU A 106 6.19 12.41 -11.07
CA LEU A 106 5.91 11.83 -9.76
C LEU A 106 6.66 12.62 -8.70
N ASP A 107 5.92 13.10 -7.69
CA ASP A 107 6.46 13.62 -6.44
C ASP A 107 6.44 12.48 -5.43
N ILE A 108 7.60 11.89 -5.15
CA ILE A 108 7.71 10.68 -4.37
C ILE A 108 8.10 11.04 -2.94
N ARG A 109 7.19 10.83 -1.99
CA ARG A 109 7.37 11.08 -0.56
C ARG A 109 7.81 9.83 0.20
N ALA A 110 7.25 8.68 -0.14
CA ALA A 110 7.60 7.36 0.35
C ALA A 110 7.17 6.30 -0.66
N VAL A 111 7.79 5.12 -0.62
CA VAL A 111 7.40 3.95 -1.41
C VAL A 111 7.35 2.71 -0.53
N ARG A 112 6.66 1.65 -0.97
CA ARG A 112 6.53 0.44 -0.17
C ARG A 112 7.88 -0.19 0.20
N GLY A 113 8.85 -0.21 -0.71
CA GLY A 113 10.13 -0.82 -0.42
C GLY A 113 11.25 -0.45 -1.40
N PRO A 114 12.47 -1.00 -1.16
CA PRO A 114 13.67 -0.66 -1.91
C PRO A 114 13.64 -1.11 -3.37
N ILE A 115 12.92 -2.18 -3.72
CA ILE A 115 12.76 -2.62 -5.12
C ILE A 115 11.98 -1.56 -5.90
N THR A 116 10.86 -1.09 -5.35
CA THR A 116 10.09 0.00 -5.95
C THR A 116 10.94 1.26 -6.09
N ALA A 117 11.72 1.63 -5.06
CA ALA A 117 12.61 2.79 -5.11
C ALA A 117 13.66 2.66 -6.20
N GLN A 118 14.27 1.50 -6.35
CA GLN A 118 15.26 1.25 -7.38
C GLN A 118 14.64 1.38 -8.78
N VAL A 119 13.49 0.74 -9.03
CA VAL A 119 12.77 0.84 -10.30
C VAL A 119 12.49 2.29 -10.67
N LEU A 120 12.06 3.12 -9.71
CA LEU A 120 11.78 4.52 -9.94
C LEU A 120 13.04 5.32 -10.27
N ARG A 121 14.15 5.11 -9.55
CA ARG A 121 15.44 5.78 -9.79
C ARG A 121 16.03 5.42 -11.15
N GLU A 122 15.99 4.15 -11.53
CA GLU A 122 16.44 3.67 -12.85
C GLU A 122 15.63 4.28 -14.00
N ASN A 123 14.39 4.71 -13.70
CA ASN A 123 13.55 5.43 -14.65
C ASN A 123 13.65 6.96 -14.53
N GLY A 124 14.64 7.47 -13.80
CA GLY A 124 14.96 8.90 -13.74
C GLY A 124 14.13 9.71 -12.72
N TYR A 125 13.39 9.05 -11.82
CA TYR A 125 12.69 9.74 -10.74
C TYR A 125 13.58 9.90 -9.51
N THR A 126 13.48 11.04 -8.84
CA THR A 126 14.06 11.20 -7.50
C THR A 126 13.17 10.46 -6.51
N CYS A 127 13.75 9.51 -5.77
CA CYS A 127 13.02 8.71 -4.80
C CYS A 127 13.78 8.68 -3.46
N PRO A 128 13.18 9.17 -2.35
CA PRO A 128 13.79 9.13 -1.04
C PRO A 128 13.91 7.68 -0.52
N GLN A 129 14.74 7.48 0.50
CA GLN A 129 14.85 6.18 1.20
C GLN A 129 13.85 6.09 2.37
N ILE A 130 12.61 6.41 2.10
CA ILE A 130 11.50 6.28 3.06
C ILE A 130 10.62 5.13 2.56
N TYR A 131 10.61 4.05 3.33
CA TYR A 131 9.95 2.81 2.96
C TYR A 131 8.81 2.48 3.91
N GLY A 132 7.83 1.74 3.41
CA GLY A 132 6.73 1.17 4.16
C GLY A 132 5.42 1.19 3.38
N ASP A 133 4.61 0.17 3.61
CA ASP A 133 3.21 0.18 3.17
C ASP A 133 2.39 0.91 4.25
N PRO A 134 1.61 1.94 3.90
CA PRO A 134 0.86 2.69 4.90
C PRO A 134 -0.14 1.86 5.73
N ALA A 135 -0.47 0.64 5.31
CA ALA A 135 -1.28 -0.29 6.10
C ALA A 135 -0.64 -0.63 7.48
N ILE A 136 0.70 -0.45 7.64
CA ILE A 136 1.36 -0.63 8.95
C ILE A 136 0.93 0.39 10.00
N LEU A 137 0.28 1.47 9.60
CA LEU A 137 -0.28 2.48 10.52
C LEU A 137 -1.63 2.05 11.11
N LEU A 138 -2.23 0.97 10.61
CA LEU A 138 -3.57 0.56 11.03
C LEU A 138 -3.69 0.25 12.53
N PRO A 139 -2.67 -0.28 13.25
CA PRO A 139 -2.74 -0.42 14.71
C PRO A 139 -2.90 0.91 15.47
N LEU A 140 -2.51 2.04 14.88
CA LEU A 140 -2.74 3.38 15.45
C LEU A 140 -4.17 3.86 15.22
N ILE A 141 -4.87 3.32 14.23
CA ILE A 141 -6.23 3.67 13.83
C ILE A 141 -7.23 2.78 14.56
N TYR A 142 -6.93 1.49 14.60
CA TYR A 142 -7.73 0.46 15.22
C TYR A 142 -6.82 -0.53 15.93
N PRO A 143 -6.62 -0.41 17.24
CA PRO A 143 -5.73 -1.30 17.99
C PRO A 143 -6.20 -2.76 18.02
N GLY A 144 -7.42 -3.01 17.58
CA GLY A 144 -8.02 -4.35 17.58
C GLY A 144 -8.47 -4.78 18.98
N ARG A 145 -9.30 -5.81 19.03
CA ARG A 145 -9.57 -6.54 20.25
C ARG A 145 -8.42 -7.54 20.42
N ARG A 146 -7.86 -7.65 21.61
CA ARG A 146 -6.85 -8.67 21.94
C ARG A 146 -7.54 -9.86 22.61
N PRO A 147 -8.21 -10.76 21.86
CA PRO A 147 -8.82 -11.94 22.41
C PRO A 147 -7.75 -12.93 22.85
N GLU A 148 -8.14 -13.89 23.69
CA GLU A 148 -7.33 -15.09 23.83
C GLU A 148 -7.16 -15.77 22.47
N LYS A 149 -5.98 -16.37 22.23
CA LYS A 149 -5.71 -17.09 20.98
C LYS A 149 -6.65 -18.32 20.93
N LYS A 150 -7.57 -18.29 19.97
CA LYS A 150 -8.60 -19.35 19.79
C LYS A 150 -8.26 -20.30 18.67
N LYS A 151 -7.34 -19.91 17.79
CA LYS A 151 -6.99 -20.66 16.59
C LYS A 151 -5.48 -20.81 16.49
N GLN A 152 -5.03 -22.03 16.19
CA GLN A 152 -3.61 -22.25 15.89
C GLN A 152 -3.18 -21.47 14.66
N TYR A 153 -4.04 -21.36 13.64
CA TYR A 153 -3.74 -20.59 12.44
C TYR A 153 -4.98 -20.04 11.75
N VAL A 154 -4.76 -19.08 10.87
CA VAL A 154 -5.73 -18.60 9.88
C VAL A 154 -5.07 -18.56 8.50
N VAL A 155 -5.79 -18.99 7.46
CA VAL A 155 -5.35 -18.94 6.07
C VAL A 155 -6.01 -17.77 5.36
N ILE A 156 -5.21 -16.90 4.74
CA ILE A 156 -5.69 -15.78 3.93
C ILE A 156 -5.31 -16.02 2.47
N ASP A 157 -6.30 -16.34 1.65
CA ASP A 157 -6.10 -16.56 0.21
C ASP A 157 -5.92 -15.24 -0.54
N HIS A 158 -5.25 -15.30 -1.70
CA HIS A 158 -5.17 -14.16 -2.61
C HIS A 158 -6.56 -13.79 -3.15
N TYR A 159 -6.82 -12.48 -3.33
CA TYR A 159 -8.14 -11.98 -3.75
C TYR A 159 -8.64 -12.54 -5.09
N MET A 160 -7.74 -12.96 -5.98
CA MET A 160 -8.10 -13.58 -7.27
C MET A 160 -8.56 -15.04 -7.13
N LYS A 161 -8.24 -15.70 -6.02
CA LYS A 161 -8.73 -17.07 -5.81
C LYS A 161 -10.21 -17.09 -5.52
N ARG A 162 -10.87 -18.18 -5.97
CA ARG A 162 -12.28 -18.43 -5.61
C ARG A 162 -12.39 -18.49 -4.08
N LYS A 163 -13.44 -17.86 -3.54
CA LYS A 163 -13.67 -17.84 -2.09
C LYS A 163 -13.68 -19.27 -1.57
N THR A 164 -12.70 -19.61 -0.75
CA THR A 164 -12.67 -20.88 -0.03
C THR A 164 -13.36 -20.69 1.31
N THR A 165 -14.17 -21.65 1.70
CA THR A 165 -14.90 -21.67 2.97
C THR A 165 -14.20 -22.59 3.96
N GLY A 166 -14.25 -22.27 5.24
CA GLY A 166 -13.69 -23.05 6.34
C GLY A 166 -13.48 -22.14 7.55
N ASP A 167 -13.55 -22.70 8.74
CA ASP A 167 -13.42 -21.95 10.00
C ASP A 167 -12.03 -21.36 10.20
N ASP A 168 -11.02 -21.93 9.54
CA ASP A 168 -9.64 -21.48 9.52
C ASP A 168 -9.31 -20.54 8.37
N ARG A 169 -10.31 -20.18 7.52
CA ARG A 169 -10.09 -19.32 6.35
C ARG A 169 -10.71 -17.95 6.51
N LEU A 170 -9.92 -16.94 6.14
CA LEU A 170 -10.31 -15.54 6.18
C LEU A 170 -10.19 -14.93 4.78
N SER A 171 -11.32 -14.44 4.26
CA SER A 171 -11.34 -13.82 2.93
C SER A 171 -10.80 -12.40 2.99
N ILE A 172 -9.80 -12.09 2.16
CA ILE A 172 -9.32 -10.73 1.93
C ILE A 172 -10.32 -9.88 1.12
N ARG A 173 -11.35 -10.51 0.52
CA ARG A 173 -12.43 -9.83 -0.18
C ARG A 173 -13.47 -9.34 0.83
N THR A 174 -13.17 -8.20 1.43
CA THR A 174 -14.05 -7.53 2.39
C THR A 174 -13.66 -6.06 2.51
N GLY A 175 -14.62 -5.19 2.82
CA GLY A 175 -14.38 -3.81 3.24
C GLY A 175 -14.35 -3.65 4.77
N ASP A 176 -14.75 -4.69 5.52
CA ASP A 176 -14.77 -4.68 6.99
C ASP A 176 -13.40 -5.08 7.57
N TYR A 177 -12.50 -4.08 7.61
CA TYR A 177 -11.15 -4.28 8.16
C TYR A 177 -11.17 -4.60 9.66
N ARG A 178 -12.16 -4.14 10.42
CA ARG A 178 -12.22 -4.34 11.88
C ARG A 178 -12.47 -5.81 12.21
N THR A 179 -13.52 -6.38 11.66
CA THR A 179 -13.82 -7.81 11.81
C THR A 179 -12.70 -8.69 11.26
N PHE A 180 -12.07 -8.27 10.14
CA PHE A 180 -10.95 -8.99 9.56
C PHE A 180 -9.74 -9.03 10.51
N LEU A 181 -9.39 -7.90 11.11
CA LEU A 181 -8.28 -7.78 12.06
C LEU A 181 -8.54 -8.52 13.37
N ASP A 182 -9.76 -8.44 13.90
CA ASP A 182 -10.12 -9.18 15.11
C ASP A 182 -9.93 -10.69 14.91
N LYS A 183 -10.25 -11.21 13.71
CA LYS A 183 -10.01 -12.63 13.37
C LYS A 183 -8.52 -12.98 13.19
N ILE A 184 -7.70 -12.07 12.65
CA ILE A 184 -6.24 -12.24 12.64
C ILE A 184 -5.70 -12.33 14.06
N LEU A 185 -6.16 -11.47 14.96
CA LEU A 185 -5.72 -11.43 16.35
C LEU A 185 -6.10 -12.68 17.15
N GLU A 186 -7.11 -13.44 16.72
CA GLU A 186 -7.47 -14.73 17.30
C GLU A 186 -6.50 -15.87 16.93
N ALA A 187 -5.64 -15.71 15.91
CA ALA A 187 -4.74 -16.73 15.42
C ALA A 187 -3.34 -16.63 16.03
N GLU A 188 -2.66 -17.77 16.22
CA GLU A 188 -1.26 -17.81 16.63
C GLU A 188 -0.33 -17.49 15.45
N VAL A 189 -0.70 -17.94 14.22
CA VAL A 189 0.03 -17.69 12.99
C VAL A 189 -0.93 -17.49 11.82
N VAL A 190 -0.49 -16.69 10.83
CA VAL A 190 -1.22 -16.45 9.59
C VAL A 190 -0.46 -17.06 8.41
N TYR A 191 -1.12 -17.90 7.62
CA TYR A 191 -0.63 -18.39 6.34
C TYR A 191 -1.28 -17.58 5.23
N SER A 192 -0.54 -16.74 4.52
CA SER A 192 -1.17 -15.80 3.58
C SER A 192 -0.56 -15.82 2.19
N SER A 193 -1.43 -15.96 1.18
CA SER A 193 -1.12 -15.67 -0.23
C SER A 193 -1.41 -14.22 -0.60
N SER A 194 -1.91 -13.40 0.32
CA SER A 194 -2.11 -11.96 0.11
C SER A 194 -1.01 -11.18 0.80
N LEU A 195 -0.39 -10.24 0.08
CA LEU A 195 0.60 -9.35 0.68
C LEU A 195 0.03 -8.60 1.88
N HIS A 196 -1.16 -8.01 1.74
CA HIS A 196 -1.78 -7.28 2.86
C HIS A 196 -2.20 -8.20 4.01
N GLY A 197 -2.46 -9.48 3.75
CA GLY A 197 -2.65 -10.46 4.83
C GLY A 197 -1.40 -10.62 5.68
N ILE A 198 -0.20 -10.64 5.05
CA ILE A 198 1.10 -10.67 5.73
C ILE A 198 1.34 -9.35 6.48
N ILE A 199 1.24 -8.22 5.78
CA ILE A 199 1.51 -6.89 6.35
C ILE A 199 0.63 -6.64 7.58
N LEU A 200 -0.66 -6.93 7.49
CA LEU A 200 -1.61 -6.73 8.57
C LEU A 200 -1.32 -7.64 9.76
N ALA A 201 -1.08 -8.93 9.54
CA ALA A 201 -0.72 -9.85 10.61
C ALA A 201 0.52 -9.36 11.37
N GLU A 202 1.61 -9.10 10.65
CA GLU A 202 2.88 -8.64 11.24
C GLU A 202 2.74 -7.27 11.92
N SER A 203 1.92 -6.37 11.40
CA SER A 203 1.67 -5.05 12.00
C SER A 203 1.02 -5.14 13.37
N TYR A 204 0.25 -6.19 13.60
CA TYR A 204 -0.42 -6.48 14.87
C TYR A 204 0.32 -7.48 15.75
N GLY A 205 1.54 -7.86 15.36
CA GLY A 205 2.37 -8.78 16.13
C GLY A 205 1.96 -10.25 16.01
N VAL A 206 1.22 -10.61 14.95
CA VAL A 206 0.89 -12.00 14.62
C VAL A 206 1.88 -12.48 13.56
N PRO A 207 2.68 -13.55 13.82
CA PRO A 207 3.60 -14.11 12.84
C PRO A 207 2.88 -14.54 11.56
N ALA A 208 3.53 -14.32 10.40
CA ALA A 208 2.98 -14.72 9.13
C ALA A 208 3.97 -15.54 8.31
N VAL A 209 3.47 -16.55 7.59
CA VAL A 209 4.20 -17.32 6.59
C VAL A 209 3.67 -16.97 5.21
N PHE A 210 4.55 -16.63 4.30
CA PHE A 210 4.20 -16.39 2.91
C PHE A 210 3.83 -17.70 2.22
N LEU A 211 2.55 -17.87 1.93
CA LEU A 211 2.01 -18.99 1.16
C LEU A 211 2.01 -18.63 -0.32
N ARG A 212 3.07 -19.03 -1.05
CA ARG A 212 3.34 -18.63 -2.45
C ARG A 212 2.39 -19.26 -3.48
N GLN A 213 1.41 -19.98 -3.09
CA GLN A 213 0.52 -20.76 -3.94
C GLN A 213 -0.10 -19.93 -5.09
N GLY A 214 0.35 -20.14 -6.34
CA GLY A 214 -0.13 -19.47 -7.53
C GLY A 214 0.24 -18.00 -7.65
N MET A 215 1.39 -17.59 -7.12
CA MET A 215 1.85 -16.18 -7.05
C MET A 215 3.17 -15.93 -7.76
N GLU A 216 3.61 -16.83 -8.64
CA GLU A 216 4.93 -16.78 -9.27
C GLU A 216 5.16 -15.50 -10.09
N GLU A 217 4.11 -14.94 -10.70
CA GLU A 217 4.22 -13.74 -11.53
C GLU A 217 4.25 -12.43 -10.73
N GLU A 218 3.87 -12.44 -9.46
CA GLU A 218 3.70 -11.22 -8.65
C GLU A 218 4.66 -11.16 -7.45
N LEU A 219 5.76 -11.89 -7.48
CA LEU A 219 6.69 -12.01 -6.35
C LEU A 219 7.35 -10.69 -5.94
N LEU A 220 7.53 -9.74 -6.88
CA LEU A 220 8.20 -8.47 -6.60
C LEU A 220 7.57 -7.70 -5.44
N LYS A 221 6.25 -7.72 -5.31
CA LYS A 221 5.55 -7.00 -4.22
C LYS A 221 5.87 -7.57 -2.84
N TYR A 222 6.09 -8.90 -2.74
CA TYR A 222 6.44 -9.55 -1.47
C TYR A 222 7.88 -9.28 -1.10
N TYR A 223 8.82 -9.45 -2.04
CA TYR A 223 10.24 -9.12 -1.82
C TYR A 223 10.43 -7.65 -1.48
N ASP A 224 9.70 -6.75 -2.13
CA ASP A 224 9.72 -5.31 -1.85
C ASP A 224 9.34 -5.01 -0.39
N TRP A 225 8.31 -5.70 0.15
CA TRP A 225 7.92 -5.61 1.56
C TRP A 225 8.98 -6.21 2.50
N TYR A 226 9.40 -7.44 2.24
CA TYR A 226 10.38 -8.09 3.11
C TYR A 226 11.69 -7.31 3.16
N PHE A 227 12.18 -6.82 2.03
CA PHE A 227 13.39 -6.01 1.96
C PHE A 227 13.23 -4.64 2.67
N ALA A 228 12.05 -4.03 2.62
CA ALA A 228 11.76 -2.82 3.38
C ALA A 228 11.90 -3.03 4.90
N THR A 229 11.65 -4.26 5.36
CA THR A 229 11.78 -4.65 6.78
C THR A 229 13.13 -5.28 7.14
N GLY A 230 14.10 -5.24 6.22
CA GLY A 230 15.45 -5.77 6.44
C GLY A 230 15.56 -7.31 6.35
N ARG A 231 14.53 -7.98 5.85
CA ARG A 231 14.50 -9.45 5.72
C ARG A 231 14.80 -9.86 4.29
N TYR A 232 16.04 -10.23 3.99
CA TYR A 232 16.52 -10.54 2.65
C TYR A 232 16.42 -12.02 2.29
N GLU A 233 16.37 -12.90 3.28
CA GLU A 233 16.14 -14.34 3.11
C GLU A 233 14.65 -14.64 3.27
N VAL A 234 13.90 -14.46 2.17
CA VAL A 234 12.43 -14.61 2.19
C VAL A 234 12.06 -16.09 2.22
N ARG A 235 11.50 -16.55 3.33
CA ARG A 235 10.92 -17.90 3.45
C ARG A 235 9.49 -17.90 2.92
N SER A 236 9.16 -18.91 2.13
CA SER A 236 7.81 -19.10 1.59
C SER A 236 7.49 -20.58 1.48
N ALA A 237 6.22 -20.93 1.54
CA ALA A 237 5.72 -22.27 1.35
C ALA A 237 4.90 -22.36 0.06
N ALA A 238 5.02 -23.46 -0.68
CA ALA A 238 4.26 -23.71 -1.90
C ALA A 238 2.88 -24.32 -1.63
N SER A 239 2.67 -24.88 -0.45
CA SER A 239 1.40 -25.49 -0.04
C SER A 239 1.08 -25.19 1.43
N LEU A 240 -0.18 -25.39 1.82
CA LEU A 240 -0.59 -25.24 3.22
C LEU A 240 0.09 -26.29 4.12
N SER A 241 0.34 -27.50 3.61
CA SER A 241 1.07 -28.53 4.37
C SER A 241 2.49 -28.04 4.70
N GLU A 242 3.22 -27.56 3.69
CA GLU A 242 4.55 -27.00 3.87
C GLU A 242 4.54 -25.76 4.76
N ALA A 243 3.52 -24.90 4.64
CA ALA A 243 3.40 -23.70 5.48
C ALA A 243 3.28 -24.06 6.97
N LYS A 244 2.61 -25.15 7.32
CA LYS A 244 2.47 -25.63 8.71
C LYS A 244 3.78 -26.14 9.29
N GLU A 245 4.71 -26.57 8.44
CA GLU A 245 6.05 -27.04 8.81
C GLU A 245 7.10 -25.91 8.71
N THR A 246 6.75 -24.79 8.06
CA THR A 246 7.62 -23.64 7.89
C THR A 246 7.56 -22.76 9.14
N GLU A 247 8.70 -22.58 9.80
CA GLU A 247 8.82 -21.63 10.90
C GLU A 247 8.61 -20.20 10.39
N PRO A 248 7.69 -19.42 10.98
CA PRO A 248 7.52 -18.02 10.63
C PRO A 248 8.83 -17.24 10.77
N MET A 249 9.03 -16.25 9.93
CA MET A 249 10.15 -15.32 10.07
C MET A 249 9.94 -14.45 11.32
N GLU A 250 11.04 -13.95 11.89
CA GLU A 250 10.97 -12.98 12.98
C GLU A 250 10.09 -11.79 12.61
N LEU A 251 9.28 -11.33 13.57
CA LEU A 251 8.43 -10.15 13.39
C LEU A 251 9.28 -8.92 13.08
N PRO A 252 8.93 -8.14 12.07
CA PRO A 252 9.70 -6.96 11.69
C PRO A 252 9.56 -5.85 12.74
N LYS A 253 10.65 -5.09 12.93
CA LYS A 253 10.63 -3.83 13.69
C LYS A 253 10.06 -2.73 12.79
N LEU A 254 8.83 -2.30 13.05
CA LEU A 254 8.10 -1.38 12.17
C LEU A 254 8.16 0.10 12.60
N ASP A 255 8.74 0.42 13.75
CA ASP A 255 8.66 1.77 14.33
C ASP A 255 9.32 2.82 13.43
N ALA A 256 10.52 2.55 12.92
CA ALA A 256 11.20 3.47 12.01
C ALA A 256 10.44 3.66 10.68
N LEU A 257 9.83 2.59 10.15
CA LEU A 257 9.00 2.68 8.93
C LEU A 257 7.72 3.49 9.19
N ARG A 258 7.06 3.27 10.34
CA ARG A 258 5.89 4.05 10.76
C ARG A 258 6.24 5.53 10.90
N GLU A 259 7.34 5.84 11.59
CA GLU A 259 7.79 7.21 11.76
C GLU A 259 8.08 7.88 10.41
N GLY A 260 8.82 7.23 9.53
CA GLY A 260 9.09 7.71 8.18
C GLY A 260 7.81 8.01 7.39
N LEU A 261 6.81 7.12 7.45
CA LEU A 261 5.51 7.35 6.81
C LEU A 261 4.76 8.53 7.44
N LEU A 262 4.72 8.62 8.77
CA LEU A 262 4.02 9.71 9.46
C LEU A 262 4.62 11.08 9.11
N GLN A 263 5.96 11.18 9.02
CA GLN A 263 6.68 12.41 8.70
C GLN A 263 6.58 12.79 7.22
N SER A 264 6.50 11.81 6.32
CA SER A 264 6.50 12.04 4.88
C SER A 264 5.10 12.20 4.27
N PHE A 265 4.04 12.15 5.07
CA PHE A 265 2.68 12.33 4.54
C PHE A 265 2.51 13.74 3.94
N PRO A 266 1.97 13.86 2.71
CA PRO A 266 1.95 15.10 1.94
C PRO A 266 0.83 16.05 2.39
N TYR A 267 0.88 16.58 3.62
CA TYR A 267 -0.08 17.56 4.14
C TYR A 267 -0.13 18.86 3.33
N ASP A 268 0.98 19.21 2.66
CA ASP A 268 1.09 20.38 1.79
C ASP A 268 0.12 20.35 0.60
N LEU A 269 -0.48 19.20 0.32
CA LEU A 269 -1.56 19.13 -0.68
C LEU A 269 -2.84 19.82 -0.22
N TRP A 270 -3.09 19.89 1.09
CA TRP A 270 -4.28 20.53 1.69
C TRP A 270 -3.98 21.84 2.38
N ILE A 271 -2.75 22.03 2.87
CA ILE A 271 -2.36 23.22 3.64
C ILE A 271 -1.38 24.05 2.81
N ARG A 272 -1.76 25.30 2.52
CA ARG A 272 -0.80 26.24 1.93
C ARG A 272 0.31 26.50 2.96
N GLN A 273 1.54 26.25 2.62
CA GLN A 273 2.67 26.73 3.42
C GLN A 273 2.56 28.26 3.44
N ARG A 274 2.40 28.85 4.63
CA ARG A 274 2.61 30.28 4.80
C ARG A 274 4.08 30.54 4.44
N ASN A 275 4.31 31.06 3.24
CA ASN A 275 5.62 31.60 2.93
C ASN A 275 5.95 32.64 3.99
N GLY A 276 6.93 32.36 4.83
CA GLY A 276 7.46 33.29 5.81
C GLY A 276 8.13 34.50 5.11
N ARG A 277 7.28 35.41 4.64
CA ARG A 277 7.61 36.76 4.23
C ARG A 277 6.57 37.71 4.84
N ASP A 278 6.44 37.66 6.14
CA ASP A 278 6.02 38.79 6.96
C ASP A 278 7.16 39.01 7.96
N GLY A 279 8.27 39.47 7.40
CA GLY A 279 9.38 40.04 8.14
C GLY A 279 9.26 41.54 8.02
N TYR A 280 9.15 42.18 9.11
CA TYR A 280 9.25 43.57 9.48
C TYR A 280 9.95 44.49 8.47
#